data_1a59d59d2a22d7f5a8cf37fe8a7c2ad4
#
_entry.id   1a59d59d2a22d7f5a8cf37fe8a7c2ad4
#
_cell.length_a   1.000
_cell.length_b   1.000
_cell.length_c   1.000
_cell.angle_alpha   90.00
_cell.angle_beta   90.00
_cell.angle_gamma   90.00
#
_symmetry.space_group_name_H-M   'P 1'
#
loop_
_entity.id
_entity.type
_entity.pdbx_description
1 polymer ?
#
loop_
_entity_poly.entity_id
_entity_poly.type
_entity_poly.pdbx_seq_one_letter_code
_entity_poly.pdbx_strand_id
1 'polypeptide(L)'
;IALTVAGSLPAFAEIMNRKAKELGMMDSYFVSPSGLDGDGHSSSAYDMALLGAEVLRHPELAEICATKTARIHLGDPKHEATMSNHNRLLSLYPYAIGMKTGFTTKAGRCLVSAARKDGVTLVAVTLKAPDDWNDHIALYDYGFSLTLSCPLPKPELSPLPVAGGTESAVPLSMEAPPSLSLLKEEAERLSFSIELPRFLAAPVAEGETVGVVRYSVDGRDLCVMPVTAA
;
A
#
# COMPACT_ATOMS: atom_id res chain seq x y z
N ILE A 1 -16.92 -17.04 -2.89
CA ILE A 1 -15.73 -16.48 -3.59
C ILE A 1 -14.64 -17.55 -3.70
N ALA A 2 -14.07 -18.10 -2.58
CA ALA A 2 -12.95 -19.02 -2.64
C ALA A 2 -13.23 -20.25 -3.51
N LEU A 3 -14.39 -20.89 -3.34
CA LEU A 3 -14.81 -22.03 -4.16
C LEU A 3 -14.99 -21.66 -5.63
N THR A 4 -15.53 -20.48 -5.90
CA THR A 4 -15.75 -20.00 -7.28
C THR A 4 -14.43 -19.72 -8.00
N VAL A 5 -13.44 -19.16 -7.26
CA VAL A 5 -12.15 -18.76 -7.85
C VAL A 5 -11.19 -19.95 -8.00
N ALA A 6 -11.14 -20.85 -7.01
CA ALA A 6 -10.12 -21.90 -6.95
C ALA A 6 -10.67 -23.34 -6.93
N GLY A 7 -11.97 -23.52 -6.97
CA GLY A 7 -12.63 -24.83 -6.96
C GLY A 7 -12.61 -25.54 -5.59
N SER A 8 -11.67 -25.18 -4.69
CA SER A 8 -11.61 -25.76 -3.35
C SER A 8 -10.99 -24.77 -2.33
N LEU A 9 -11.27 -24.95 -1.03
CA LEU A 9 -10.67 -24.14 0.03
C LEU A 9 -9.15 -24.32 0.12
N PRO A 10 -8.59 -25.55 0.04
CA PRO A 10 -7.14 -25.72 0.03
C PRO A 10 -6.46 -25.04 -1.16
N ALA A 11 -7.01 -25.15 -2.38
CA ALA A 11 -6.45 -24.49 -3.55
C ALA A 11 -6.48 -22.96 -3.43
N PHE A 12 -7.52 -22.39 -2.79
CA PHE A 12 -7.57 -20.98 -2.51
C PHE A 12 -6.54 -20.56 -1.44
N ALA A 13 -6.32 -21.39 -0.41
CA ALA A 13 -5.27 -21.14 0.58
C ALA A 13 -3.86 -21.12 -0.06
N GLU A 14 -3.59 -21.96 -1.05
CA GLU A 14 -2.34 -21.90 -1.84
C GLU A 14 -2.18 -20.57 -2.59
N ILE A 15 -3.27 -20.03 -3.17
CA ILE A 15 -3.28 -18.71 -3.82
C ILE A 15 -2.96 -17.62 -2.79
N MET A 16 -3.59 -17.68 -1.59
CA MET A 16 -3.31 -16.73 -0.51
C MET A 16 -1.84 -16.77 -0.07
N ASN A 17 -1.28 -17.97 0.11
CA ASN A 17 0.12 -18.14 0.53
C ASN A 17 1.11 -17.70 -0.55
N ARG A 18 0.80 -17.90 -1.83
CA ARG A 18 1.59 -17.35 -2.92
C ARG A 18 1.59 -15.82 -2.91
N LYS A 19 0.41 -15.18 -2.77
CA LYS A 19 0.30 -13.73 -2.66
C LYS A 19 1.02 -13.20 -1.42
N ALA A 20 0.95 -13.88 -0.29
CA ALA A 20 1.70 -13.52 0.91
C ALA A 20 3.21 -13.47 0.64
N LYS A 21 3.76 -14.47 -0.02
CA LYS A 21 5.19 -14.49 -0.41
C LYS A 21 5.55 -13.35 -1.37
N GLU A 22 4.70 -13.05 -2.35
CA GLU A 22 4.88 -11.93 -3.29
C GLU A 22 4.95 -10.59 -2.56
N LEU A 23 4.18 -10.45 -1.47
CA LEU A 23 4.17 -9.26 -0.61
C LEU A 23 5.31 -9.21 0.42
N GLY A 24 6.14 -10.26 0.51
CA GLY A 24 7.21 -10.36 1.49
C GLY A 24 6.75 -10.74 2.90
N MET A 25 5.55 -11.32 3.05
CA MET A 25 4.97 -11.79 4.32
C MET A 25 5.62 -13.13 4.71
N MET A 26 6.78 -13.08 5.34
CA MET A 26 7.64 -14.25 5.59
C MET A 26 7.20 -15.07 6.82
N ASP A 27 6.45 -14.48 7.74
CA ASP A 27 5.97 -15.10 8.97
C ASP A 27 4.47 -15.48 8.92
N SER A 28 3.90 -15.51 7.70
CA SER A 28 2.47 -15.79 7.50
C SER A 28 2.24 -17.08 6.76
N TYR A 29 1.26 -17.85 7.26
CA TYR A 29 0.76 -19.04 6.58
C TYR A 29 -0.77 -19.14 6.76
N PHE A 30 -1.48 -19.18 5.64
CA PHE A 30 -2.93 -19.24 5.59
C PHE A 30 -3.41 -20.66 5.24
N VAL A 31 -4.22 -21.27 6.12
CA VAL A 31 -4.78 -22.62 5.88
C VAL A 31 -6.22 -22.55 5.38
N SER A 32 -6.90 -21.41 5.58
CA SER A 32 -8.26 -21.21 5.09
C SER A 32 -8.56 -19.75 4.80
N PRO A 33 -9.54 -19.46 3.92
CA PRO A 33 -9.95 -18.08 3.62
C PRO A 33 -10.92 -17.49 4.66
N SER A 34 -11.38 -18.28 5.62
CA SER A 34 -12.42 -17.85 6.58
C SER A 34 -11.86 -17.03 7.75
N GLY A 35 -10.56 -17.15 8.04
CA GLY A 35 -9.94 -16.55 9.23
C GLY A 35 -10.26 -17.28 10.53
N LEU A 36 -10.87 -18.47 10.45
CA LEU A 36 -11.06 -19.36 11.60
C LEU A 36 -9.75 -20.07 11.93
N ASP A 37 -9.62 -20.48 13.20
CA ASP A 37 -8.45 -21.20 13.68
C ASP A 37 -8.22 -22.48 12.88
N GLY A 38 -6.97 -22.80 12.61
CA GLY A 38 -6.51 -24.00 11.94
C GLY A 38 -5.06 -24.27 12.27
N ASP A 39 -4.64 -25.54 12.22
CA ASP A 39 -3.26 -25.90 12.51
C ASP A 39 -2.31 -25.26 11.50
N GLY A 40 -1.32 -24.51 12.01
CA GLY A 40 -0.38 -23.76 11.20
C GLY A 40 -0.90 -22.39 10.68
N HIS A 41 -2.17 -22.02 10.92
CA HIS A 41 -2.67 -20.70 10.53
C HIS A 41 -2.04 -19.61 11.41
N SER A 42 -1.16 -18.80 10.83
CA SER A 42 -0.38 -17.80 11.57
C SER A 42 -0.04 -16.58 10.75
N SER A 43 0.25 -15.48 11.43
CA SER A 43 0.79 -14.26 10.83
C SER A 43 1.51 -13.45 11.90
N SER A 44 2.36 -12.49 11.47
CA SER A 44 2.96 -11.48 12.32
C SER A 44 2.27 -10.12 12.16
N ALA A 45 2.47 -9.22 13.12
CA ALA A 45 1.94 -7.85 13.00
C ALA A 45 2.56 -7.11 11.81
N TYR A 46 3.84 -7.35 11.53
CA TYR A 46 4.53 -6.77 10.38
C TYR A 46 3.93 -7.24 9.05
N ASP A 47 3.73 -8.53 8.89
CA ASP A 47 3.12 -9.09 7.68
C ASP A 47 1.70 -8.58 7.45
N MET A 48 0.91 -8.47 8.53
CA MET A 48 -0.44 -7.92 8.44
C MET A 48 -0.41 -6.42 8.11
N ALA A 49 0.64 -5.68 8.47
CA ALA A 49 0.81 -4.30 8.04
C ALA A 49 1.14 -4.20 6.54
N LEU A 50 1.99 -5.11 6.01
CA LEU A 50 2.25 -5.22 4.57
C LEU A 50 0.96 -5.50 3.79
N LEU A 51 0.15 -6.46 4.27
CA LEU A 51 -1.14 -6.77 3.66
C LEU A 51 -2.09 -5.57 3.73
N GLY A 52 -2.11 -4.85 4.86
CA GLY A 52 -2.89 -3.63 5.03
C GLY A 52 -2.50 -2.54 4.04
N ALA A 53 -1.21 -2.32 3.84
CA ALA A 53 -0.70 -1.38 2.85
C ALA A 53 -1.09 -1.79 1.41
N GLU A 54 -1.03 -3.08 1.09
CA GLU A 54 -1.47 -3.59 -0.21
C GLU A 54 -2.97 -3.36 -0.45
N VAL A 55 -3.83 -3.61 0.55
CA VAL A 55 -5.27 -3.33 0.44
C VAL A 55 -5.55 -1.86 0.09
N LEU A 56 -4.79 -0.91 0.66
CA LEU A 56 -4.94 0.52 0.36
C LEU A 56 -4.55 0.90 -1.08
N ARG A 57 -3.77 0.06 -1.78
CA ARG A 57 -3.42 0.24 -3.20
C ARG A 57 -4.57 -0.15 -4.15
N HIS A 58 -5.61 -0.80 -3.63
CA HIS A 58 -6.81 -1.19 -4.37
C HIS A 58 -7.99 -0.30 -3.95
N PRO A 59 -8.36 0.73 -4.74
CA PRO A 59 -9.37 1.73 -4.35
C PRO A 59 -10.70 1.13 -3.91
N GLU A 60 -11.18 0.10 -4.62
CA GLU A 60 -12.46 -0.56 -4.29
C GLU A 60 -12.41 -1.27 -2.93
N LEU A 61 -11.28 -1.94 -2.60
CA LEU A 61 -11.10 -2.57 -1.30
C LEU A 61 -10.99 -1.54 -0.18
N ALA A 62 -10.25 -0.45 -0.42
CA ALA A 62 -10.12 0.65 0.52
C ALA A 62 -11.48 1.29 0.83
N GLU A 63 -12.32 1.54 -0.19
CA GLU A 63 -13.68 2.06 -0.04
C GLU A 63 -14.57 1.12 0.79
N ILE A 64 -14.57 -0.19 0.48
CA ILE A 64 -15.30 -1.19 1.25
C ILE A 64 -14.86 -1.19 2.71
N CYS A 65 -13.55 -1.16 2.97
CA CYS A 65 -13.01 -1.13 4.33
C CYS A 65 -13.37 0.15 5.10
N ALA A 66 -13.52 1.29 4.41
CA ALA A 66 -13.90 2.57 5.00
C ALA A 66 -15.40 2.73 5.21
N THR A 67 -16.22 1.90 4.58
CA THR A 67 -17.68 1.99 4.65
C THR A 67 -18.18 1.67 6.05
N LYS A 68 -18.86 2.62 6.70
CA LYS A 68 -19.41 2.44 8.06
C LYS A 68 -20.68 1.58 8.07
N THR A 69 -21.55 1.80 7.11
CA THR A 69 -22.80 1.05 6.95
C THR A 69 -23.11 0.86 5.47
N ALA A 70 -23.66 -0.28 5.12
CA ALA A 70 -24.11 -0.55 3.76
C ALA A 70 -25.44 -1.31 3.78
N ARG A 71 -26.31 -1.01 2.81
CA ARG A 71 -27.51 -1.83 2.52
C ARG A 71 -27.15 -2.84 1.45
N ILE A 72 -27.37 -4.09 1.72
CA ILE A 72 -27.09 -5.19 0.80
C ILE A 72 -28.30 -6.10 0.66
N HIS A 73 -28.39 -6.79 -0.45
CA HIS A 73 -29.41 -7.79 -0.68
C HIS A 73 -28.81 -9.17 -0.41
N LEU A 74 -29.41 -9.92 0.48
CA LEU A 74 -29.00 -11.26 0.91
C LEU A 74 -30.10 -12.29 0.64
N GLY A 75 -29.66 -13.55 0.47
CA GLY A 75 -30.54 -14.71 0.43
C GLY A 75 -31.28 -14.90 -0.88
N ASP A 76 -32.05 -16.01 -0.89
CA ASP A 76 -33.00 -16.35 -1.96
C ASP A 76 -34.26 -16.88 -1.26
N PRO A 77 -35.40 -16.16 -1.32
CA PRO A 77 -35.58 -14.85 -2.02
C PRO A 77 -34.76 -13.73 -1.40
N LYS A 78 -34.38 -12.76 -2.24
CA LYS A 78 -33.57 -11.60 -1.82
C LYS A 78 -34.33 -10.75 -0.79
N HIS A 79 -33.65 -10.42 0.31
CA HIS A 79 -34.13 -9.44 1.29
C HIS A 79 -33.04 -8.38 1.55
N GLU A 80 -33.47 -7.16 1.86
CA GLU A 80 -32.55 -6.07 2.20
C GLU A 80 -32.06 -6.22 3.63
N ALA A 81 -30.75 -6.08 3.84
CA ALA A 81 -30.13 -6.06 5.15
C ALA A 81 -29.18 -4.87 5.27
N THR A 82 -29.22 -4.19 6.40
CA THR A 82 -28.26 -3.14 6.74
C THR A 82 -27.10 -3.77 7.52
N MET A 83 -25.91 -3.66 6.97
CA MET A 83 -24.68 -4.15 7.60
C MET A 83 -23.92 -2.96 8.21
N SER A 84 -23.43 -3.12 9.44
CA SER A 84 -22.56 -2.15 10.12
C SER A 84 -21.14 -2.67 10.22
N ASN A 85 -20.16 -1.83 9.94
CA ASN A 85 -18.75 -2.18 10.07
C ASN A 85 -18.38 -2.37 11.55
N HIS A 86 -17.72 -3.46 11.86
CA HIS A 86 -17.26 -3.75 13.20
C HIS A 86 -16.04 -2.91 13.63
N ASN A 87 -15.38 -2.24 12.69
CA ASN A 87 -14.25 -1.37 12.99
C ASN A 87 -14.73 -0.04 13.61
N ARG A 88 -14.77 0.01 14.93
CA ARG A 88 -15.22 1.17 15.68
C ARG A 88 -14.32 2.40 15.51
N LEU A 89 -13.04 2.23 15.09
CA LEU A 89 -12.15 3.37 14.83
C LEU A 89 -12.70 4.32 13.77
N LEU A 90 -13.49 3.82 12.81
CA LEU A 90 -14.19 4.67 11.83
C LEU A 90 -15.09 5.74 12.47
N SER A 91 -15.49 5.55 13.73
CA SER A 91 -16.30 6.51 14.47
C SER A 91 -15.56 7.15 15.65
N LEU A 92 -14.53 6.49 16.20
CA LEU A 92 -13.77 6.94 17.36
C LEU A 92 -12.59 7.84 16.99
N TYR A 93 -12.01 7.65 15.80
CA TYR A 93 -10.82 8.37 15.37
C TYR A 93 -11.09 9.10 14.04
N PRO A 94 -11.03 10.43 13.99
CA PRO A 94 -11.51 11.21 12.84
C PRO A 94 -10.68 10.97 11.55
N TYR A 95 -9.47 10.45 11.67
CA TYR A 95 -8.57 10.17 10.56
C TYR A 95 -8.61 8.71 10.10
N ALA A 96 -9.37 7.83 10.77
CA ALA A 96 -9.46 6.43 10.41
C ALA A 96 -10.10 6.23 9.03
N ILE A 97 -9.45 5.42 8.20
CA ILE A 97 -9.88 5.12 6.82
C ILE A 97 -10.18 3.63 6.60
N GLY A 98 -10.25 2.85 7.67
CA GLY A 98 -10.76 1.49 7.53
C GLY A 98 -9.92 0.40 8.14
N MET A 99 -9.97 -0.70 7.50
CA MET A 99 -9.40 -2.03 7.55
C MET A 99 -10.25 -3.03 8.34
N LYS A 100 -9.65 -4.08 8.92
CA LYS A 100 -10.34 -5.30 9.32
C LYS A 100 -10.09 -5.67 10.77
N THR A 101 -11.17 -5.96 11.47
CA THR A 101 -11.17 -6.59 12.81
C THR A 101 -11.13 -8.10 12.69
N GLY A 102 -10.55 -8.78 13.68
CA GLY A 102 -10.58 -10.24 13.80
C GLY A 102 -10.72 -10.67 15.26
N PHE A 103 -11.44 -11.75 15.49
CA PHE A 103 -11.55 -12.37 16.81
C PHE A 103 -11.80 -13.86 16.69
N THR A 104 -11.02 -14.64 17.42
CA THR A 104 -11.34 -16.01 17.81
C THR A 104 -10.98 -16.18 19.28
N THR A 105 -11.50 -17.20 19.94
CA THR A 105 -11.15 -17.47 21.34
C THR A 105 -9.65 -17.73 21.54
N LYS A 106 -9.00 -18.34 20.55
CA LYS A 106 -7.56 -18.65 20.57
C LYS A 106 -6.71 -17.41 20.25
N ALA A 107 -7.05 -16.69 19.18
CA ALA A 107 -6.29 -15.53 18.72
C ALA A 107 -6.51 -14.29 19.59
N GLY A 108 -7.66 -14.18 20.27
CA GLY A 108 -8.07 -12.95 20.94
C GLY A 108 -8.47 -11.84 19.94
N ARG A 109 -8.51 -10.60 20.41
CA ARG A 109 -8.81 -9.45 19.56
C ARG A 109 -7.61 -9.09 18.71
N CYS A 110 -7.82 -9.01 17.41
CA CYS A 110 -6.81 -8.60 16.43
C CYS A 110 -7.39 -7.49 15.56
N LEU A 111 -6.59 -6.49 15.28
CA LEU A 111 -7.01 -5.35 14.47
C LEU A 111 -5.90 -4.95 13.51
N VAL A 112 -6.26 -4.83 12.24
CA VAL A 112 -5.51 -4.05 11.26
C VAL A 112 -6.34 -2.82 10.99
N SER A 113 -5.77 -1.63 11.10
CA SER A 113 -6.45 -0.40 10.73
C SER A 113 -5.53 0.54 9.97
N ALA A 114 -6.12 1.55 9.33
CA ALA A 114 -5.39 2.60 8.63
C ALA A 114 -5.98 3.96 8.98
N ALA A 115 -5.12 4.96 9.02
CA ALA A 115 -5.52 6.35 9.22
C ALA A 115 -4.74 7.26 8.25
N ARG A 116 -5.40 8.36 7.82
CA ARG A 116 -4.79 9.37 6.95
C ARG A 116 -4.98 10.76 7.55
N LYS A 117 -3.88 11.47 7.72
CA LYS A 117 -3.84 12.84 8.24
C LYS A 117 -2.76 13.64 7.53
N ASP A 118 -3.06 14.85 7.09
CA ASP A 118 -2.11 15.80 6.48
C ASP A 118 -1.25 15.18 5.35
N GLY A 119 -1.85 14.32 4.52
CA GLY A 119 -1.17 13.63 3.42
C GLY A 119 -0.36 12.40 3.83
N VAL A 120 -0.20 12.14 5.13
CA VAL A 120 0.43 10.92 5.65
C VAL A 120 -0.61 9.81 5.81
N THR A 121 -0.28 8.60 5.37
CA THR A 121 -1.08 7.39 5.61
C THR A 121 -0.29 6.41 6.47
N LEU A 122 -0.88 5.97 7.57
CA LEU A 122 -0.30 4.98 8.48
C LEU A 122 -1.19 3.74 8.56
N VAL A 123 -0.55 2.59 8.70
CA VAL A 123 -1.20 1.31 9.01
C VAL A 123 -0.73 0.88 10.40
N ALA A 124 -1.68 0.51 11.26
CA ALA A 124 -1.41 -0.04 12.58
C ALA A 124 -1.97 -1.46 12.68
N VAL A 125 -1.27 -2.32 13.42
CA VAL A 125 -1.66 -3.70 13.67
C VAL A 125 -1.46 -4.04 15.14
N THR A 126 -2.50 -4.59 15.77
CA THR A 126 -2.39 -5.22 17.08
C THR A 126 -2.91 -6.65 16.99
N LEU A 127 -2.20 -7.58 17.65
CA LEU A 127 -2.56 -9.00 17.75
C LEU A 127 -2.75 -9.34 19.22
N LYS A 128 -3.87 -10.01 19.54
CA LYS A 128 -4.24 -10.41 20.91
C LYS A 128 -4.23 -9.23 21.90
N ALA A 129 -4.68 -8.06 21.47
CA ALA A 129 -4.71 -6.83 22.26
C ALA A 129 -6.16 -6.53 22.71
N PRO A 130 -6.47 -6.62 24.01
CA PRO A 130 -7.83 -6.45 24.51
C PRO A 130 -8.34 -5.01 24.38
N ASP A 131 -7.46 -4.02 24.37
CA ASP A 131 -7.79 -2.59 24.25
C ASP A 131 -7.39 -2.01 22.89
N ASP A 132 -7.53 -2.79 21.83
CA ASP A 132 -7.11 -2.51 20.47
C ASP A 132 -7.52 -1.11 19.94
N TRP A 133 -8.68 -0.57 20.36
CA TRP A 133 -9.12 0.75 19.91
C TRP A 133 -8.25 1.88 20.48
N ASN A 134 -7.98 1.87 21.78
CA ASN A 134 -7.12 2.87 22.42
C ASN A 134 -5.66 2.70 22.00
N ASP A 135 -5.19 1.45 21.87
CA ASP A 135 -3.85 1.15 21.37
C ASP A 135 -3.62 1.76 19.99
N HIS A 136 -4.58 1.59 19.07
CA HIS A 136 -4.46 2.13 17.72
C HIS A 136 -4.53 3.66 17.67
N ILE A 137 -5.37 4.30 18.50
CA ILE A 137 -5.41 5.76 18.61
C ILE A 137 -4.05 6.28 19.07
N ALA A 138 -3.48 5.69 20.13
CA ALA A 138 -2.17 6.08 20.64
C ALA A 138 -1.04 5.86 19.63
N LEU A 139 -1.07 4.73 18.90
CA LEU A 139 -0.11 4.44 17.82
C LEU A 139 -0.20 5.47 16.69
N TYR A 140 -1.40 5.90 16.30
CA TYR A 140 -1.57 6.93 15.27
C TYR A 140 -1.09 8.30 15.74
N ASP A 141 -1.46 8.74 16.94
CA ASP A 141 -1.02 10.02 17.48
C ASP A 141 0.51 10.06 17.58
N TYR A 142 1.13 8.97 18.02
CA TYR A 142 2.57 8.82 18.02
C TYR A 142 3.16 8.84 16.59
N GLY A 143 2.65 8.01 15.68
CA GLY A 143 3.16 7.92 14.32
C GLY A 143 3.04 9.24 13.55
N PHE A 144 1.90 9.93 13.63
CA PHE A 144 1.73 11.25 13.00
C PHE A 144 2.60 12.33 13.65
N SER A 145 2.99 12.18 14.91
CA SER A 145 3.96 13.10 15.54
C SER A 145 5.36 12.99 14.95
N LEU A 146 5.72 11.83 14.40
CA LEU A 146 7.05 11.52 13.87
C LEU A 146 7.14 11.68 12.34
N THR A 147 6.02 11.64 11.63
CA THR A 147 5.98 11.60 10.16
C THR A 147 5.48 12.90 9.54
N LEU A 148 5.80 13.09 8.29
CA LEU A 148 5.26 14.17 7.45
C LEU A 148 5.05 13.68 6.02
N SER A 149 4.18 14.38 5.28
CA SER A 149 4.06 14.23 3.82
C SER A 149 5.15 15.07 3.17
N CYS A 150 6.09 14.41 2.51
CA CYS A 150 7.23 15.04 1.83
C CYS A 150 7.00 15.01 0.31
N PRO A 151 6.73 16.15 -0.34
CA PRO A 151 6.67 16.21 -1.79
C PRO A 151 8.06 15.98 -2.36
N LEU A 152 8.18 15.06 -3.32
CA LEU A 152 9.45 14.82 -3.98
C LEU A 152 9.76 15.97 -4.97
N PRO A 153 10.98 16.51 -4.98
CA PRO A 153 11.35 17.56 -5.91
C PRO A 153 11.37 17.03 -7.35
N LYS A 154 10.81 17.81 -8.29
CA LYS A 154 10.92 17.52 -9.73
C LYS A 154 12.20 18.14 -10.24
N PRO A 155 13.22 17.34 -10.68
CA PRO A 155 14.45 17.89 -11.21
C PRO A 155 14.22 18.53 -12.59
N GLU A 156 15.06 19.50 -12.96
CA GLU A 156 15.17 19.98 -14.32
C GLU A 156 15.95 18.97 -15.17
N LEU A 157 15.39 18.62 -16.32
CA LEU A 157 15.98 17.67 -17.26
C LEU A 157 16.47 18.43 -18.51
N SER A 158 17.77 18.33 -18.79
CA SER A 158 18.33 18.86 -20.02
C SER A 158 18.07 17.89 -21.19
N PRO A 159 17.85 18.39 -22.42
CA PRO A 159 17.73 17.54 -23.59
C PRO A 159 18.96 16.65 -23.77
N LEU A 160 18.76 15.39 -24.23
CA LEU A 160 19.84 14.47 -24.52
C LEU A 160 20.28 14.56 -25.98
N PRO A 161 21.59 14.57 -26.26
CA PRO A 161 22.12 14.46 -27.62
C PRO A 161 21.65 13.19 -28.33
N VAL A 162 21.39 13.26 -29.63
CA VAL A 162 21.02 12.10 -30.46
C VAL A 162 22.05 11.87 -31.54
N ALA A 163 22.49 10.63 -31.68
CA ALA A 163 23.39 10.19 -32.76
C ALA A 163 22.59 9.47 -33.85
N GLY A 164 22.87 9.84 -35.12
CA GLY A 164 22.28 9.17 -36.29
C GLY A 164 20.85 9.60 -36.65
N GLY A 165 20.34 10.66 -36.03
CA GLY A 165 19.03 11.27 -36.32
C GLY A 165 19.11 12.53 -37.11
N THR A 166 17.95 13.13 -37.46
CA THR A 166 17.81 14.45 -38.08
C THR A 166 17.91 15.56 -37.05
N GLU A 167 17.46 15.31 -35.85
CA GLU A 167 17.54 16.23 -34.71
C GLU A 167 18.82 15.97 -33.91
N SER A 168 19.42 17.03 -33.39
CA SER A 168 20.66 16.94 -32.60
C SER A 168 20.46 16.57 -31.15
N ALA A 169 19.23 16.77 -30.61
CA ALA A 169 18.86 16.45 -29.23
C ALA A 169 17.36 16.20 -29.13
N VAL A 170 16.98 15.38 -28.11
CA VAL A 170 15.60 15.07 -27.77
C VAL A 170 15.28 15.70 -26.40
N PRO A 171 14.18 16.47 -26.28
CA PRO A 171 13.67 16.93 -24.99
C PRO A 171 13.28 15.74 -24.10
N LEU A 172 13.40 15.94 -22.80
CA LEU A 172 13.04 14.90 -21.81
C LEU A 172 11.84 15.32 -21.00
N SER A 173 11.04 14.35 -20.61
CA SER A 173 9.87 14.52 -19.76
C SER A 173 9.87 13.51 -18.63
N MET A 174 9.21 13.85 -17.54
CA MET A 174 8.82 12.93 -16.47
C MET A 174 7.50 13.37 -15.86
N GLU A 175 6.73 12.43 -15.33
CA GLU A 175 5.53 12.74 -14.57
C GLU A 175 5.88 13.53 -13.29
N ALA A 176 4.87 14.18 -12.71
CA ALA A 176 5.04 14.84 -11.43
C ALA A 176 5.33 13.76 -10.34
N PRO A 177 6.44 13.89 -9.58
CA PRO A 177 6.72 12.94 -8.52
C PRO A 177 5.65 12.98 -7.43
N PRO A 178 5.37 11.84 -6.78
CA PRO A 178 4.41 11.77 -5.68
C PRO A 178 4.94 12.46 -4.42
N SER A 179 4.04 12.64 -3.43
CA SER A 179 4.46 12.88 -2.05
C SER A 179 4.61 11.55 -1.34
N LEU A 180 5.66 11.41 -0.53
CA LEU A 180 5.91 10.23 0.30
C LEU A 180 5.67 10.54 1.77
N SER A 181 5.17 9.55 2.52
CA SER A 181 5.12 9.61 3.99
C SER A 181 6.49 9.21 4.53
N LEU A 182 7.24 10.15 5.08
CA LEU A 182 8.58 9.94 5.63
C LEU A 182 8.63 10.31 7.12
N LEU A 183 9.58 9.73 7.84
CA LEU A 183 9.96 10.27 9.14
C LEU A 183 10.55 11.67 8.94
N LYS A 184 10.34 12.57 9.91
CA LYS A 184 10.88 13.95 9.84
C LYS A 184 12.39 13.96 9.60
N GLU A 185 13.11 13.08 10.27
CA GLU A 185 14.56 12.92 10.12
C GLU A 185 14.96 12.35 8.74
N GLU A 186 14.14 11.49 8.15
CA GLU A 186 14.37 10.96 6.78
C GLU A 186 14.16 12.04 5.73
N ALA A 187 13.15 12.90 5.90
CA ALA A 187 12.87 13.98 4.98
C ALA A 187 14.03 14.98 4.85
N GLU A 188 14.78 15.21 5.94
CA GLU A 188 15.98 16.06 5.93
C GLU A 188 17.16 15.44 5.15
N ARG A 189 17.20 14.12 5.02
CA ARG A 189 18.24 13.36 4.31
C ARG A 189 17.78 12.86 2.93
N LEU A 190 16.60 13.28 2.48
CA LEU A 190 16.09 12.94 1.15
C LEU A 190 17.04 13.49 0.08
N SER A 191 17.43 12.64 -0.84
CA SER A 191 18.25 12.98 -1.99
C SER A 191 17.68 12.36 -3.26
N PHE A 192 18.11 12.84 -4.41
CA PHE A 192 17.81 12.20 -5.68
C PHE A 192 19.03 12.17 -6.59
N SER A 193 19.05 11.20 -7.48
CA SER A 193 20.01 11.07 -8.58
C SER A 193 19.27 10.89 -9.90
N ILE A 194 19.90 11.38 -10.98
CA ILE A 194 19.38 11.24 -12.33
C ILE A 194 20.31 10.28 -13.07
N GLU A 195 19.77 9.18 -13.57
CA GLU A 195 20.48 8.16 -14.31
C GLU A 195 20.03 8.25 -15.78
N LEU A 196 20.87 8.85 -16.62
CA LEU A 196 20.63 9.04 -18.04
C LEU A 196 21.88 8.58 -18.84
N PRO A 197 21.70 8.07 -20.06
CA PRO A 197 22.82 7.83 -20.98
C PRO A 197 23.45 9.16 -21.42
N ARG A 198 24.66 9.12 -21.90
CA ARG A 198 25.34 10.32 -22.42
C ARG A 198 24.75 10.83 -23.75
N PHE A 199 24.15 9.94 -24.52
CA PHE A 199 23.47 10.22 -25.79
C PHE A 199 22.49 9.10 -26.12
N LEU A 200 21.54 9.37 -27.01
CA LEU A 200 20.60 8.37 -27.54
C LEU A 200 20.99 8.03 -28.99
N ALA A 201 20.72 6.80 -29.44
CA ALA A 201 20.84 6.41 -30.84
C ALA A 201 19.48 6.48 -31.54
N ALA A 202 19.43 7.13 -32.70
CA ALA A 202 18.19 7.16 -33.49
C ALA A 202 17.86 5.78 -34.07
N PRO A 203 16.57 5.43 -34.27
CA PRO A 203 15.40 6.26 -33.96
C PRO A 203 15.04 6.24 -32.47
N VAL A 204 14.54 7.36 -31.94
CA VAL A 204 14.01 7.48 -30.57
C VAL A 204 12.50 7.76 -30.69
N ALA A 205 11.67 6.96 -30.03
CA ALA A 205 10.23 7.15 -30.06
C ALA A 205 9.77 8.12 -28.95
N GLU A 206 8.74 8.92 -29.24
CA GLU A 206 8.07 9.72 -28.21
C GLU A 206 7.50 8.79 -27.12
N GLY A 207 7.72 9.14 -25.85
CA GLY A 207 7.33 8.33 -24.70
C GLY A 207 8.29 7.17 -24.37
N GLU A 208 9.34 6.94 -25.16
CA GLU A 208 10.35 5.94 -24.87
C GLU A 208 11.09 6.26 -23.55
N THR A 209 11.17 5.26 -22.65
CA THR A 209 11.92 5.43 -21.39
C THR A 209 13.42 5.43 -21.69
N VAL A 210 14.09 6.54 -21.40
CA VAL A 210 15.50 6.76 -21.68
C VAL A 210 16.37 6.82 -20.42
N GLY A 211 15.75 6.82 -19.25
CA GLY A 211 16.45 6.81 -17.98
C GLY A 211 15.50 6.88 -16.80
N VAL A 212 16.04 7.15 -15.61
CA VAL A 212 15.27 7.24 -14.38
C VAL A 212 15.76 8.35 -13.47
N VAL A 213 14.85 8.87 -12.63
CA VAL A 213 15.18 9.66 -11.44
C VAL A 213 14.93 8.77 -10.23
N ARG A 214 15.94 8.61 -9.40
CA ARG A 214 15.92 7.78 -8.21
C ARG A 214 15.93 8.64 -6.96
N TYR A 215 14.92 8.53 -6.12
CA TYR A 215 14.84 9.21 -4.82
C TYR A 215 15.23 8.24 -3.73
N SER A 216 16.10 8.66 -2.81
CA SER A 216 16.64 7.81 -1.77
C SER A 216 16.88 8.55 -0.46
N VAL A 217 16.93 7.78 0.64
CA VAL A 217 17.38 8.20 1.96
C VAL A 217 18.46 7.22 2.41
N ASP A 218 19.64 7.72 2.76
CA ASP A 218 20.78 6.91 3.23
C ASP A 218 21.12 5.72 2.28
N GLY A 219 20.96 5.91 0.97
CA GLY A 219 21.22 4.88 -0.05
C GLY A 219 20.10 3.84 -0.21
N ARG A 220 19.02 3.94 0.56
CA ARG A 220 17.81 3.11 0.38
C ARG A 220 16.86 3.81 -0.60
N ASP A 221 16.55 3.14 -1.70
CA ASP A 221 15.60 3.64 -2.69
C ASP A 221 14.19 3.71 -2.10
N LEU A 222 13.55 4.86 -2.31
CA LEU A 222 12.16 5.11 -1.91
C LEU A 222 11.21 5.14 -3.10
N CYS A 223 11.65 5.76 -4.20
CA CYS A 223 10.86 5.91 -5.41
C CYS A 223 11.80 6.01 -6.61
N VAL A 224 11.43 5.35 -7.71
CA VAL A 224 12.14 5.44 -8.99
C VAL A 224 11.13 5.86 -10.06
N MET A 225 11.40 6.97 -10.72
CA MET A 225 10.53 7.56 -11.73
C MET A 225 11.16 7.45 -13.11
N PRO A 226 10.43 6.98 -14.14
CA PRO A 226 10.93 6.95 -15.50
C PRO A 226 11.10 8.37 -16.06
N VAL A 227 12.15 8.54 -16.86
CA VAL A 227 12.37 9.69 -17.72
C VAL A 227 12.13 9.25 -19.14
N THR A 228 11.31 9.96 -19.88
CA THR A 228 10.90 9.63 -21.24
C THR A 228 11.35 10.68 -22.24
N ALA A 229 11.56 10.27 -23.49
CA ALA A 229 11.69 11.17 -24.62
C ALA A 229 10.36 11.91 -24.86
N ALA A 230 10.38 13.24 -25.05
CA ALA A 230 9.20 14.08 -25.25
C ALA A 230 9.07 14.55 -26.70
#